data_6c6e0463ff9b5b66e2e561851c284902
#
_entry.id   6c6e0463ff9b5b66e2e561851c284902
#
_cell.length_a   1.000
_cell.length_b   1.000
_cell.length_c   1.000
_cell.angle_alpha   90.00
_cell.angle_beta   90.00
_cell.angle_gamma   90.00
#
_symmetry.space_group_name_H-M   'P 1'
#
loop_
_entity.id
_entity.type
_entity.pdbx_description
1 polymer ?
#
loop_
_entity_poly.entity_id
_entity_poly.type
_entity_poly.pdbx_seq_one_letter_code
_entity_poly.pdbx_strand_id
1 'polypeptide(L)'
;MGKKIDDFVAYLNSHLGDAYVWGAQGERVDNRADLDKWVRRKETSRANAERALAYIKKAAKTPLYAFDCSGLIIHWLRDIKGLIDGDTSAAGLYRQCTQKGKLAAWQMQPGDLVFRYSFAKGKMGHVGVYVGNGMVIETQGRDAGVVMRHLSYGGWTHQGRHPALAEDTAPTVFRLTSPMMRGENVKAMQTALNACGYDCGKADGICGKATMAAVQAFAKAHAEV
;
A
#
# COMPACT_ATOMS: atom_id res chain seq x y z
N MET A 1 0.04 8.07 9.86
CA MET A 1 -0.37 7.70 8.48
C MET A 1 -1.88 7.84 8.42
N GLY A 2 -2.47 7.95 7.24
CA GLY A 2 -3.92 7.93 7.13
C GLY A 2 -4.45 6.49 7.21
N LYS A 3 -5.69 6.35 7.63
CA LYS A 3 -6.34 5.05 7.89
C LYS A 3 -6.23 4.05 6.72
N LYS A 4 -6.33 4.52 5.47
CA LYS A 4 -6.23 3.68 4.27
C LYS A 4 -4.85 3.02 4.15
N ILE A 5 -3.78 3.78 4.37
CA ILE A 5 -2.41 3.28 4.31
C ILE A 5 -2.10 2.37 5.50
N ASP A 6 -2.58 2.70 6.70
CA ASP A 6 -2.43 1.84 7.87
C ASP A 6 -3.11 0.48 7.65
N ASP A 7 -4.33 0.45 7.10
CA ASP A 7 -5.05 -0.77 6.73
C ASP A 7 -4.28 -1.57 5.66
N PHE A 8 -3.70 -0.88 4.65
CA PHE A 8 -2.93 -1.54 3.61
C PHE A 8 -1.64 -2.16 4.15
N VAL A 9 -0.91 -1.42 4.98
CA VAL A 9 0.31 -1.93 5.62
C VAL A 9 -0.01 -3.10 6.56
N ALA A 10 -1.10 -3.03 7.32
CA ALA A 10 -1.56 -4.15 8.16
C ALA A 10 -1.89 -5.40 7.32
N TYR A 11 -2.58 -5.23 6.19
CA TYR A 11 -2.86 -6.30 5.23
C TYR A 11 -1.54 -6.92 4.71
N LEU A 12 -0.59 -6.12 4.25
CA LEU A 12 0.70 -6.62 3.76
C LEU A 12 1.45 -7.42 4.83
N ASN A 13 1.47 -6.93 6.07
CA ASN A 13 2.09 -7.62 7.19
C ASN A 13 1.41 -8.96 7.50
N SER A 14 0.08 -9.06 7.39
CA SER A 14 -0.65 -10.31 7.61
C SER A 14 -0.33 -11.39 6.60
N HIS A 15 0.19 -11.00 5.42
CA HIS A 15 0.59 -11.90 4.34
C HIS A 15 2.07 -12.28 4.34
N LEU A 16 2.88 -11.80 5.30
CA LEU A 16 4.26 -12.26 5.44
C LEU A 16 4.33 -13.79 5.58
N GLY A 17 5.22 -14.43 4.81
CA GLY A 17 5.36 -15.88 4.75
C GLY A 17 4.39 -16.58 3.81
N ASP A 18 3.50 -15.88 3.12
CA ASP A 18 2.66 -16.45 2.07
C ASP A 18 3.48 -16.81 0.82
N ALA A 19 2.97 -17.72 0.01
CA ALA A 19 3.70 -18.31 -1.10
C ALA A 19 3.75 -17.40 -2.34
N TYR A 20 4.78 -17.56 -3.16
CA TYR A 20 4.80 -17.03 -4.52
C TYR A 20 4.34 -18.09 -5.51
N VAL A 21 3.33 -17.76 -6.32
CA VAL A 21 2.96 -18.50 -7.54
C VAL A 21 2.67 -17.47 -8.63
N TRP A 22 3.23 -17.67 -9.82
CA TRP A 22 3.04 -16.75 -10.94
C TRP A 22 1.56 -16.58 -11.30
N GLY A 23 1.09 -15.33 -11.39
CA GLY A 23 -0.31 -14.99 -11.67
C GLY A 23 -1.30 -15.34 -10.55
N ALA A 24 -0.82 -15.64 -9.35
CA ALA A 24 -1.69 -15.83 -8.19
C ALA A 24 -2.07 -14.48 -7.56
N GLN A 25 -3.29 -14.40 -7.04
CA GLN A 25 -3.90 -13.17 -6.53
C GLN A 25 -4.70 -13.38 -5.24
N GLY A 26 -4.17 -14.17 -4.31
CA GLY A 26 -4.79 -14.41 -3.01
C GLY A 26 -5.51 -15.76 -2.89
N GLU A 27 -5.24 -16.69 -3.80
CA GLU A 27 -5.81 -18.03 -3.68
C GLU A 27 -5.22 -18.77 -2.47
N ARG A 28 -6.09 -19.40 -1.70
CA ARG A 28 -5.68 -20.26 -0.58
C ARG A 28 -5.06 -21.57 -1.09
N VAL A 29 -3.91 -21.98 -0.55
CA VAL A 29 -3.12 -23.11 -1.07
C VAL A 29 -2.81 -24.21 -0.07
N ASP A 30 -2.93 -23.96 1.25
CA ASP A 30 -2.64 -24.97 2.31
C ASP A 30 -3.63 -26.15 2.33
N ASN A 31 -4.85 -25.98 1.84
CA ASN A 31 -5.89 -27.01 1.80
C ASN A 31 -6.43 -27.27 0.40
N ARG A 32 -5.66 -26.90 -0.65
CA ARG A 32 -6.12 -27.02 -2.03
C ARG A 32 -5.94 -28.42 -2.56
N ALA A 33 -7.04 -29.11 -2.87
CA ALA A 33 -7.03 -30.52 -3.35
C ALA A 33 -6.29 -30.71 -4.69
N ASP A 34 -6.38 -29.71 -5.60
CA ASP A 34 -5.74 -29.74 -6.92
C ASP A 34 -4.42 -28.95 -6.98
N LEU A 35 -3.74 -28.76 -5.83
CA LEU A 35 -2.59 -27.86 -5.69
C LEU A 35 -1.51 -28.05 -6.77
N ASP A 36 -1.05 -29.29 -6.97
CA ASP A 36 0.02 -29.59 -7.94
C ASP A 36 -0.40 -29.19 -9.37
N LYS A 37 -1.59 -29.60 -9.78
CA LYS A 37 -2.16 -29.27 -11.10
C LYS A 37 -2.33 -27.76 -11.28
N TRP A 38 -2.81 -27.07 -10.24
CA TRP A 38 -3.05 -25.63 -10.26
C TRP A 38 -1.74 -24.86 -10.37
N VAL A 39 -0.71 -25.19 -9.56
CA VAL A 39 0.61 -24.56 -9.61
C VAL A 39 1.27 -24.76 -10.96
N ARG A 40 1.27 -26.01 -11.50
CA ARG A 40 1.89 -26.31 -12.80
C ARG A 40 1.21 -25.60 -13.97
N ARG A 41 -0.08 -25.34 -13.88
CA ARG A 41 -0.82 -24.56 -14.89
C ARG A 41 -0.47 -23.07 -14.85
N LYS A 42 -0.24 -22.52 -13.66
CA LYS A 42 0.10 -21.10 -13.49
C LYS A 42 1.57 -20.80 -13.79
N GLU A 43 2.47 -21.70 -13.46
CA GLU A 43 3.90 -21.47 -13.58
C GLU A 43 4.44 -21.60 -15.01
N THR A 44 5.49 -20.81 -15.30
CA THR A 44 6.07 -20.69 -16.65
C THR A 44 7.03 -21.84 -17.03
N SER A 45 7.43 -22.67 -16.05
CA SER A 45 8.28 -23.83 -16.26
C SER A 45 8.08 -24.88 -15.16
N ARG A 46 8.45 -26.14 -15.47
CA ARG A 46 8.42 -27.23 -14.49
C ARG A 46 9.29 -26.91 -13.26
N ALA A 47 10.50 -26.41 -13.46
CA ALA A 47 11.41 -26.06 -12.37
C ALA A 47 10.81 -24.98 -11.45
N ASN A 48 10.14 -23.98 -12.02
CA ASN A 48 9.45 -22.95 -11.24
C ASN A 48 8.28 -23.52 -10.43
N ALA A 49 7.51 -24.42 -11.02
CA ALA A 49 6.41 -25.10 -10.32
C ALA A 49 6.93 -25.95 -9.14
N GLU A 50 8.02 -26.69 -9.34
CA GLU A 50 8.65 -27.50 -8.28
C GLU A 50 9.14 -26.64 -7.11
N ARG A 51 9.75 -25.49 -7.39
CA ARG A 51 10.17 -24.52 -6.34
C ARG A 51 8.97 -23.96 -5.57
N ALA A 52 7.92 -23.54 -6.26
CA ALA A 52 6.71 -23.04 -5.61
C ALA A 52 6.04 -24.11 -4.73
N LEU A 53 5.91 -25.35 -5.25
CA LEU A 53 5.37 -26.49 -4.52
C LEU A 53 6.22 -26.85 -3.31
N ALA A 54 7.55 -26.82 -3.43
CA ALA A 54 8.46 -27.07 -2.32
C ALA A 54 8.29 -26.05 -1.21
N TYR A 55 8.15 -24.77 -1.57
CA TYR A 55 7.86 -23.71 -0.58
C TYR A 55 6.53 -23.95 0.13
N ILE A 56 5.44 -24.16 -0.63
CA ILE A 56 4.09 -24.36 -0.07
C ILE A 56 4.06 -25.55 0.89
N LYS A 57 4.70 -26.68 0.51
CA LYS A 57 4.76 -27.88 1.36
C LYS A 57 5.55 -27.70 2.65
N LYS A 58 6.54 -26.79 2.66
CA LYS A 58 7.41 -26.52 3.80
C LYS A 58 6.85 -25.39 4.70
N ALA A 59 5.96 -24.56 4.20
CA ALA A 59 5.43 -23.42 4.94
C ALA A 59 4.65 -23.87 6.17
N ALA A 60 4.97 -23.31 7.33
CA ALA A 60 4.27 -23.58 8.59
C ALA A 60 3.04 -22.69 8.80
N LYS A 61 2.83 -21.70 7.92
CA LYS A 61 1.73 -20.73 8.03
C LYS A 61 0.40 -21.36 7.62
N THR A 62 -0.65 -21.13 8.40
CA THR A 62 -2.03 -21.51 8.13
C THR A 62 -2.98 -20.41 8.62
N PRO A 63 -3.90 -19.88 7.77
CA PRO A 63 -4.02 -20.17 6.34
C PRO A 63 -2.82 -19.69 5.52
N LEU A 64 -2.49 -20.41 4.46
CA LEU A 64 -1.44 -20.03 3.51
C LEU A 64 -2.09 -19.60 2.18
N TYR A 65 -1.72 -18.42 1.72
CA TYR A 65 -2.17 -17.87 0.44
C TYR A 65 -1.04 -17.83 -0.58
N ALA A 66 -1.38 -17.65 -1.84
CA ALA A 66 -0.40 -17.46 -2.91
C ALA A 66 -0.65 -16.16 -3.66
N PHE A 67 0.44 -15.47 -3.98
CA PHE A 67 0.44 -14.22 -4.75
C PHE A 67 1.61 -14.19 -5.73
N ASP A 68 1.50 -13.45 -6.82
CA ASP A 68 2.67 -12.93 -7.50
C ASP A 68 2.99 -11.51 -7.04
N CYS A 69 4.02 -10.87 -7.62
CA CYS A 69 4.47 -9.56 -7.13
C CYS A 69 3.43 -8.44 -7.26
N SER A 70 2.62 -8.44 -8.30
CA SER A 70 1.50 -7.51 -8.47
C SER A 70 0.24 -8.01 -7.79
N GLY A 71 0.04 -9.32 -7.74
CA GLY A 71 -1.17 -9.95 -7.21
C GLY A 71 -1.44 -9.62 -5.75
N LEU A 72 -0.40 -9.51 -4.91
CA LEU A 72 -0.54 -9.08 -3.52
C LEU A 72 -1.16 -7.68 -3.40
N ILE A 73 -0.74 -6.75 -4.26
CA ILE A 73 -1.25 -5.37 -4.27
C ILE A 73 -2.66 -5.31 -4.88
N ILE A 74 -2.85 -6.00 -6.01
CA ILE A 74 -4.13 -6.04 -6.74
C ILE A 74 -5.23 -6.67 -5.90
N HIS A 75 -4.96 -7.76 -5.18
CA HIS A 75 -5.93 -8.39 -4.29
C HIS A 75 -6.47 -7.40 -3.25
N TRP A 76 -5.61 -6.58 -2.66
CA TRP A 76 -6.09 -5.57 -1.72
C TRP A 76 -6.87 -4.45 -2.41
N LEU A 77 -6.32 -3.90 -3.49
CA LEU A 77 -6.93 -2.78 -4.19
C LEU A 77 -8.28 -3.14 -4.82
N ARG A 78 -8.35 -4.31 -5.47
CA ARG A 78 -9.53 -4.76 -6.23
C ARG A 78 -10.51 -5.54 -5.35
N ASP A 79 -10.04 -6.64 -4.72
CA ASP A 79 -10.93 -7.64 -4.14
C ASP A 79 -11.35 -7.27 -2.72
N ILE A 80 -10.49 -6.58 -1.96
CA ILE A 80 -10.80 -6.17 -0.58
C ILE A 80 -11.41 -4.78 -0.53
N LYS A 81 -10.89 -3.82 -1.31
CA LYS A 81 -11.30 -2.41 -1.20
C LYS A 81 -12.12 -1.90 -2.39
N GLY A 82 -12.16 -2.60 -3.52
CA GLY A 82 -12.90 -2.13 -4.71
C GLY A 82 -12.42 -0.79 -5.25
N LEU A 83 -11.12 -0.49 -5.14
CA LEU A 83 -10.53 0.78 -5.54
C LEU A 83 -10.07 0.82 -6.99
N ILE A 84 -9.96 -0.35 -7.62
CA ILE A 84 -9.60 -0.51 -9.03
C ILE A 84 -10.43 -1.62 -9.65
N ASP A 85 -10.62 -1.53 -10.96
CA ASP A 85 -11.22 -2.59 -11.76
C ASP A 85 -10.15 -3.40 -12.49
N GLY A 86 -10.35 -4.73 -12.56
CA GLY A 86 -9.51 -5.62 -13.34
C GLY A 86 -8.11 -5.89 -12.74
N ASP A 87 -7.36 -6.69 -13.49
CA ASP A 87 -6.00 -7.11 -13.15
C ASP A 87 -4.96 -6.28 -13.91
N THR A 88 -3.77 -6.14 -13.33
CA THR A 88 -2.64 -5.50 -13.99
C THR A 88 -1.30 -6.03 -13.48
N SER A 89 -0.24 -5.84 -14.27
CA SER A 89 1.11 -6.24 -13.92
C SER A 89 1.88 -5.12 -13.20
N ALA A 90 3.10 -5.42 -12.72
CA ALA A 90 4.03 -4.41 -12.20
C ALA A 90 4.21 -3.23 -13.16
N ALA A 91 4.32 -3.49 -14.48
CA ALA A 91 4.39 -2.43 -15.48
C ALA A 91 3.09 -1.62 -15.60
N GLY A 92 1.95 -2.27 -15.43
CA GLY A 92 0.64 -1.62 -15.39
C GLY A 92 0.49 -0.71 -14.18
N LEU A 93 0.80 -1.21 -12.99
CA LEU A 93 0.81 -0.41 -11.76
C LEU A 93 1.71 0.82 -11.88
N TYR A 94 2.92 0.65 -12.48
CA TYR A 94 3.81 1.79 -12.71
C TYR A 94 3.20 2.83 -13.66
N ARG A 95 2.54 2.40 -14.75
CA ARG A 95 1.85 3.34 -15.67
C ARG A 95 0.73 4.11 -14.98
N GLN A 96 0.00 3.46 -14.08
CA GLN A 96 -1.13 4.04 -13.33
C GLN A 96 -0.68 5.02 -12.23
N CYS A 97 0.59 4.98 -11.78
CA CYS A 97 1.09 5.94 -10.80
C CYS A 97 0.99 7.37 -11.33
N THR A 98 0.41 8.26 -10.54
CA THR A 98 0.30 9.70 -10.85
C THR A 98 1.62 10.43 -10.62
N GLN A 99 2.40 10.01 -9.63
CA GLN A 99 3.78 10.45 -9.41
C GLN A 99 4.69 9.22 -9.59
N LYS A 100 5.69 9.31 -10.46
CA LYS A 100 6.62 8.20 -10.76
C LYS A 100 7.95 8.70 -11.29
N GLY A 101 9.02 7.99 -10.96
CA GLY A 101 10.38 8.36 -11.34
C GLY A 101 11.41 7.32 -10.91
N LYS A 102 12.70 7.66 -11.08
CA LYS A 102 13.80 6.85 -10.55
C LYS A 102 13.72 6.77 -9.03
N LEU A 103 14.30 5.75 -8.45
CA LEU A 103 14.39 5.61 -7.00
C LEU A 103 15.05 6.85 -6.40
N ALA A 104 14.56 7.31 -5.25
CA ALA A 104 14.98 8.53 -4.55
C ALA A 104 14.71 9.85 -5.29
N ALA A 105 13.86 9.87 -6.33
CA ALA A 105 13.44 11.10 -6.98
C ALA A 105 12.66 12.05 -6.02
N TRP A 106 12.05 11.50 -4.97
CA TRP A 106 11.42 12.22 -3.84
C TRP A 106 11.44 11.34 -2.59
N GLN A 107 11.16 11.93 -1.43
CA GLN A 107 11.04 11.19 -0.18
C GLN A 107 9.82 10.26 -0.22
N MET A 108 10.07 8.96 -0.09
CA MET A 108 9.03 7.95 -0.08
C MET A 108 8.20 8.01 1.21
N GLN A 109 6.93 7.68 1.07
CA GLN A 109 5.97 7.53 2.16
C GLN A 109 5.44 6.08 2.16
N PRO A 110 5.02 5.54 3.32
CA PRO A 110 4.34 4.26 3.36
C PRO A 110 3.19 4.21 2.36
N GLY A 111 3.09 3.10 1.61
CA GLY A 111 2.16 2.94 0.50
C GLY A 111 2.73 3.30 -0.87
N ASP A 112 3.87 3.99 -0.95
CA ASP A 112 4.55 4.17 -2.24
C ASP A 112 5.03 2.82 -2.78
N LEU A 113 4.89 2.63 -4.09
CA LEU A 113 5.33 1.42 -4.78
C LEU A 113 6.78 1.58 -5.23
N VAL A 114 7.55 0.50 -5.10
CA VAL A 114 8.92 0.42 -5.63
C VAL A 114 8.98 -0.62 -6.73
N PHE A 115 9.78 -0.34 -7.77
CA PHE A 115 9.80 -1.16 -8.97
C PHE A 115 11.22 -1.53 -9.38
N ARG A 116 11.38 -2.72 -9.94
CA ARG A 116 12.58 -3.15 -10.67
C ARG A 116 12.34 -3.09 -12.17
N TYR A 117 13.17 -2.33 -12.87
CA TYR A 117 13.17 -2.33 -14.33
C TYR A 117 13.87 -3.58 -14.87
N SER A 118 13.24 -4.27 -15.80
CA SER A 118 13.82 -5.40 -16.50
C SER A 118 14.34 -4.93 -17.86
N PHE A 119 15.64 -4.82 -18.01
CA PHE A 119 16.27 -4.44 -19.28
C PHE A 119 15.92 -5.45 -20.39
N ALA A 120 15.91 -6.74 -20.08
CA ALA A 120 15.55 -7.78 -21.04
C ALA A 120 14.11 -7.69 -21.58
N LYS A 121 13.20 -7.09 -20.79
CA LYS A 121 11.79 -6.93 -21.16
C LYS A 121 11.40 -5.49 -21.50
N GLY A 122 12.31 -4.54 -21.37
CA GLY A 122 12.06 -3.13 -21.62
C GLY A 122 10.95 -2.51 -20.75
N LYS A 123 10.67 -3.08 -19.56
CA LYS A 123 9.55 -2.65 -18.70
C LYS A 123 9.78 -2.99 -17.23
N MET A 124 8.93 -2.44 -16.35
CA MET A 124 8.91 -2.84 -14.94
C MET A 124 8.56 -4.32 -14.84
N GLY A 125 9.46 -5.10 -14.27
CA GLY A 125 9.35 -6.56 -14.17
C GLY A 125 8.96 -7.05 -12.77
N HIS A 126 9.01 -6.16 -11.77
CA HIS A 126 8.73 -6.50 -10.38
C HIS A 126 8.26 -5.28 -9.60
N VAL A 127 7.48 -5.50 -8.53
CA VAL A 127 6.94 -4.45 -7.68
C VAL A 127 6.94 -4.90 -6.22
N GLY A 128 7.18 -3.96 -5.31
CA GLY A 128 7.00 -4.07 -3.88
C GLY A 128 6.36 -2.81 -3.32
N VAL A 129 6.06 -2.80 -2.03
CA VAL A 129 5.44 -1.67 -1.33
C VAL A 129 6.37 -1.17 -0.23
N TYR A 130 6.70 0.10 -0.26
CA TYR A 130 7.42 0.75 0.83
C TYR A 130 6.48 0.92 2.03
N VAL A 131 6.88 0.39 3.19
CA VAL A 131 6.05 0.38 4.40
C VAL A 131 6.58 1.31 5.50
N GLY A 132 7.57 2.15 5.17
CA GLY A 132 8.23 3.06 6.12
C GLY A 132 9.54 2.50 6.68
N ASN A 133 10.30 3.35 7.37
CA ASN A 133 11.56 2.98 8.05
C ASN A 133 12.59 2.26 7.16
N GLY A 134 12.61 2.57 5.86
CA GLY A 134 13.50 1.91 4.90
C GLY A 134 13.09 0.49 4.53
N MET A 135 11.88 0.04 4.90
CA MET A 135 11.41 -1.33 4.68
C MET A 135 10.46 -1.44 3.50
N VAL A 136 10.55 -2.56 2.80
CA VAL A 136 9.68 -2.93 1.67
C VAL A 136 9.10 -4.31 1.92
N ILE A 137 7.80 -4.47 1.68
CA ILE A 137 7.15 -5.77 1.58
C ILE A 137 6.95 -6.09 0.09
N GLU A 138 7.39 -7.29 -0.30
CA GLU A 138 7.30 -7.79 -1.67
C GLU A 138 6.97 -9.28 -1.69
N THR A 139 6.29 -9.76 -2.70
CA THR A 139 6.24 -11.19 -3.01
C THR A 139 7.46 -11.50 -3.86
N GLN A 140 8.58 -11.84 -3.19
CA GLN A 140 9.93 -11.83 -3.77
C GLN A 140 10.12 -12.90 -4.85
N GLY A 141 9.58 -14.08 -4.62
CA GLY A 141 9.73 -15.21 -5.55
C GLY A 141 9.44 -16.55 -4.87
N ARG A 142 9.58 -17.63 -5.63
CA ARG A 142 9.15 -18.97 -5.27
C ARG A 142 9.83 -19.57 -4.05
N ASP A 143 11.06 -19.15 -3.78
CA ASP A 143 11.83 -19.69 -2.65
C ASP A 143 11.65 -18.87 -1.36
N ALA A 144 11.06 -17.70 -1.45
CA ALA A 144 10.97 -16.76 -0.35
C ALA A 144 9.53 -16.32 -0.01
N GLY A 145 8.60 -16.40 -0.98
CA GLY A 145 7.22 -15.94 -0.80
C GLY A 145 7.14 -14.44 -0.53
N VAL A 146 6.22 -14.06 0.34
CA VAL A 146 6.03 -12.67 0.80
C VAL A 146 7.00 -12.38 1.94
N VAL A 147 7.84 -11.38 1.74
CA VAL A 147 8.90 -11.00 2.69
C VAL A 147 8.92 -9.50 2.96
N MET A 148 9.41 -9.12 4.12
CA MET A 148 9.80 -7.76 4.45
C MET A 148 11.33 -7.66 4.44
N ARG A 149 11.88 -6.71 3.69
CA ARG A 149 13.33 -6.48 3.62
C ARG A 149 13.64 -4.99 3.55
N HIS A 150 14.87 -4.63 3.92
CA HIS A 150 15.32 -3.26 3.74
C HIS A 150 15.41 -2.90 2.25
N LEU A 151 15.04 -1.68 1.92
CA LEU A 151 14.98 -1.14 0.55
C LEU A 151 16.26 -1.37 -0.25
N SER A 152 17.43 -1.31 0.40
CA SER A 152 18.73 -1.48 -0.25
C SER A 152 18.96 -2.89 -0.83
N TYR A 153 18.23 -3.91 -0.36
CA TYR A 153 18.43 -5.30 -0.83
C TYR A 153 17.59 -5.68 -2.06
N GLY A 154 16.62 -4.84 -2.44
CA GLY A 154 15.66 -5.21 -3.48
C GLY A 154 16.13 -4.96 -4.92
N GLY A 155 17.24 -4.25 -5.14
CA GLY A 155 17.67 -3.83 -6.49
C GLY A 155 16.63 -2.93 -7.18
N TRP A 156 15.94 -2.13 -6.39
CA TRP A 156 14.90 -1.22 -6.86
C TRP A 156 15.50 -0.11 -7.72
N THR A 157 14.81 0.23 -8.80
CA THR A 157 15.27 1.23 -9.78
C THR A 157 14.35 2.44 -9.89
N HIS A 158 13.07 2.24 -9.57
CA HIS A 158 12.04 3.26 -9.70
C HIS A 158 11.10 3.22 -8.49
N GLN A 159 10.39 4.32 -8.32
CA GLN A 159 9.33 4.46 -7.33
C GLN A 159 8.10 5.12 -7.96
N GLY A 160 6.94 4.94 -7.36
CA GLY A 160 5.70 5.53 -7.84
C GLY A 160 4.63 5.59 -6.77
N ARG A 161 3.78 6.61 -6.85
CA ARG A 161 2.60 6.79 -6.01
C ARG A 161 1.36 6.47 -6.81
N HIS A 162 0.69 5.38 -6.43
CA HIS A 162 -0.54 4.96 -7.10
C HIS A 162 -1.74 5.76 -6.56
N PRO A 163 -2.62 6.33 -7.41
CA PRO A 163 -3.72 7.19 -6.97
C PRO A 163 -4.71 6.48 -6.03
N ALA A 164 -4.96 5.19 -6.20
CA ALA A 164 -5.82 4.42 -5.32
C ALA A 164 -5.25 4.24 -3.89
N LEU A 165 -3.92 4.42 -3.72
CA LEU A 165 -3.22 4.42 -2.43
C LEU A 165 -2.99 5.84 -1.90
N ALA A 166 -3.29 6.86 -2.68
CA ALA A 166 -3.31 8.21 -2.15
C ALA A 166 -4.37 8.28 -1.03
N GLU A 167 -4.01 8.91 0.07
CA GLU A 167 -5.02 9.30 1.05
C GLU A 167 -6.06 10.16 0.32
N ASP A 168 -7.33 10.07 0.75
CA ASP A 168 -8.37 10.99 0.29
C ASP A 168 -8.04 12.39 0.84
N THR A 169 -6.98 12.97 0.33
CA THR A 169 -6.59 14.35 0.53
C THR A 169 -7.37 15.25 -0.43
N ALA A 170 -8.68 15.06 -0.57
CA ALA A 170 -9.51 16.21 -0.78
C ALA A 170 -9.22 17.11 0.42
N PRO A 171 -8.73 18.35 0.23
CA PRO A 171 -8.49 19.23 1.35
C PRO A 171 -9.79 19.28 2.15
N THR A 172 -9.75 18.77 3.38
CA THR A 172 -10.93 18.81 4.24
C THR A 172 -11.20 20.27 4.48
N VAL A 173 -12.11 20.84 3.71
CA VAL A 173 -12.53 22.23 3.90
C VAL A 173 -13.35 22.26 5.18
N PHE A 174 -12.69 22.61 6.28
CA PHE A 174 -13.35 22.76 7.58
C PHE A 174 -14.30 23.96 7.53
N ARG A 175 -15.55 23.72 7.84
CA ARG A 175 -16.60 24.76 7.86
C ARG A 175 -17.68 24.41 8.87
N LEU A 176 -18.40 25.43 9.32
CA LEU A 176 -19.61 25.23 10.09
C LEU A 176 -20.69 24.60 9.19
N THR A 177 -21.19 23.46 9.59
CA THR A 177 -22.28 22.74 8.92
C THR A 177 -23.37 22.37 9.93
N SER A 178 -24.57 22.07 9.45
CA SER A 178 -25.62 21.48 10.27
C SER A 178 -26.08 20.16 9.62
N PRO A 179 -25.81 19.01 10.26
CA PRO A 179 -25.07 18.82 11.52
C PRO A 179 -23.60 19.20 11.41
N MET A 180 -22.95 19.55 12.54
CA MET A 180 -21.53 19.93 12.57
C MET A 180 -20.63 18.81 12.05
N MET A 181 -19.57 19.18 11.31
CA MET A 181 -18.52 18.25 10.88
C MET A 181 -17.89 17.55 12.08
N ARG A 182 -17.68 16.23 11.98
CA ARG A 182 -17.12 15.39 13.05
C ARG A 182 -16.11 14.41 12.50
N GLY A 183 -15.21 13.97 13.35
CA GLY A 183 -14.28 12.86 13.06
C GLY A 183 -12.83 13.14 13.38
N GLU A 184 -11.98 12.16 13.11
CA GLU A 184 -10.54 12.21 13.46
C GLU A 184 -9.81 13.35 12.73
N ASN A 185 -10.19 13.70 11.49
CA ASN A 185 -9.59 14.84 10.77
C ASN A 185 -9.86 16.17 11.48
N VAL A 186 -11.06 16.37 12.05
CA VAL A 186 -11.38 17.54 12.85
C VAL A 186 -10.55 17.55 14.12
N LYS A 187 -10.44 16.41 14.81
CA LYS A 187 -9.65 16.26 16.03
C LYS A 187 -8.15 16.51 15.78
N ALA A 188 -7.62 15.98 14.69
CA ALA A 188 -6.22 16.20 14.30
C ALA A 188 -5.94 17.69 14.03
N MET A 189 -6.84 18.38 13.32
CA MET A 189 -6.74 19.81 13.07
C MET A 189 -6.80 20.61 14.38
N GLN A 190 -7.74 20.30 15.29
CA GLN A 190 -7.85 20.95 16.60
C GLN A 190 -6.57 20.77 17.41
N THR A 191 -6.00 19.56 17.43
CA THR A 191 -4.73 19.28 18.12
C THR A 191 -3.59 20.13 17.55
N ALA A 192 -3.50 20.22 16.21
CA ALA A 192 -2.48 21.02 15.54
C ALA A 192 -2.63 22.52 15.81
N LEU A 193 -3.87 23.06 15.76
CA LEU A 193 -4.15 24.47 16.08
C LEU A 193 -3.74 24.82 17.50
N ASN A 194 -4.13 24.01 18.49
CA ASN A 194 -3.76 24.19 19.88
C ASN A 194 -2.24 24.15 20.09
N ALA A 195 -1.54 23.21 19.41
CA ALA A 195 -0.07 23.12 19.45
C ALA A 195 0.62 24.35 18.84
N CYS A 196 -0.02 25.00 17.86
CA CYS A 196 0.46 26.26 17.25
C CYS A 196 0.01 27.51 18.00
N GLY A 197 -0.65 27.41 19.16
CA GLY A 197 -1.09 28.51 19.97
C GLY A 197 -2.43 29.14 19.58
N TYR A 198 -3.18 28.49 18.67
CA TYR A 198 -4.53 28.89 18.26
C TYR A 198 -5.56 28.09 19.04
N ASP A 199 -5.96 28.58 20.21
CA ASP A 199 -6.88 27.89 21.11
C ASP A 199 -8.25 27.65 20.43
N CYS A 200 -8.58 26.40 20.20
CA CYS A 200 -9.89 25.94 19.71
C CYS A 200 -10.69 25.16 20.76
N GLY A 201 -10.24 25.21 22.03
CA GLY A 201 -10.78 24.40 23.10
C GLY A 201 -10.31 22.95 23.06
N LYS A 202 -11.11 22.05 23.61
CA LYS A 202 -10.79 20.62 23.62
C LYS A 202 -10.79 20.05 22.20
N ALA A 203 -9.77 19.26 21.87
CA ALA A 203 -9.73 18.52 20.61
C ALA A 203 -10.70 17.31 20.66
N ASP A 204 -11.98 17.58 20.52
CA ASP A 204 -13.10 16.63 20.66
C ASP A 204 -13.57 16.03 19.33
N GLY A 205 -12.97 16.50 18.21
CA GLY A 205 -13.34 16.06 16.86
C GLY A 205 -14.65 16.66 16.35
N ILE A 206 -15.15 17.74 16.94
CA ILE A 206 -16.37 18.45 16.53
C ILE A 206 -16.01 19.86 16.03
N CYS A 207 -16.29 20.17 14.76
CA CYS A 207 -15.97 21.46 14.16
C CYS A 207 -17.04 22.49 14.53
N GLY A 208 -16.91 23.06 15.74
CA GLY A 208 -17.80 24.11 16.26
C GLY A 208 -17.26 25.50 15.96
N LYS A 209 -17.96 26.54 16.54
CA LYS A 209 -17.60 27.95 16.35
C LYS A 209 -16.19 28.27 16.85
N ALA A 210 -15.79 27.76 18.02
CA ALA A 210 -14.44 27.95 18.56
C ALA A 210 -13.36 27.37 17.62
N THR A 211 -13.57 26.17 17.12
CA THR A 211 -12.67 25.52 16.14
C THR A 211 -12.54 26.41 14.89
N MET A 212 -13.65 26.90 14.34
CA MET A 212 -13.60 27.75 13.14
C MET A 212 -12.95 29.10 13.37
N ALA A 213 -13.13 29.70 14.56
CA ALA A 213 -12.44 30.94 14.94
C ALA A 213 -10.91 30.74 14.97
N ALA A 214 -10.43 29.61 15.53
CA ALA A 214 -9.02 29.26 15.55
C ALA A 214 -8.47 29.00 14.12
N VAL A 215 -9.22 28.34 13.26
CA VAL A 215 -8.85 28.14 11.82
C VAL A 215 -8.71 29.50 11.12
N GLN A 216 -9.64 30.41 11.32
CA GLN A 216 -9.60 31.74 10.70
C GLN A 216 -8.43 32.58 11.22
N ALA A 217 -8.14 32.52 12.53
CA ALA A 217 -7.00 33.20 13.13
C ALA A 217 -5.66 32.67 12.56
N PHE A 218 -5.53 31.32 12.44
CA PHE A 218 -4.38 30.68 11.81
C PHE A 218 -4.21 31.13 10.35
N ALA A 219 -5.28 31.02 9.55
CA ALA A 219 -5.26 31.43 8.16
C ALA A 219 -4.87 32.89 7.97
N LYS A 220 -5.40 33.79 8.78
CA LYS A 220 -5.07 35.22 8.75
C LYS A 220 -3.60 35.49 9.09
N ALA A 221 -3.04 34.76 10.06
CA ALA A 221 -1.65 34.94 10.47
C ALA A 221 -0.64 34.38 9.44
N HIS A 222 -1.08 33.48 8.53
CA HIS A 222 -0.24 32.80 7.53
C HIS A 222 -0.67 33.08 6.08
N ALA A 223 -1.50 34.10 5.85
CA ALA A 223 -2.01 34.48 4.53
C ALA A 223 -0.98 35.21 3.63
N GLU A 224 0.24 35.45 4.12
CA GLU A 224 1.31 36.17 3.41
C GLU A 224 2.57 35.32 3.25
N VAL A 225 2.44 34.07 2.74
CA VAL A 225 3.60 33.30 2.27
C VAL A 225 3.34 32.75 0.89
#